data_42103fa03f4703e520667a880ae2aca8
#
_entry.id   42103fa03f4703e520667a880ae2aca8
#
_cell.length_a   1.000
_cell.length_b   1.000
_cell.length_c   1.000
_cell.angle_alpha   90.00
_cell.angle_beta   90.00
_cell.angle_gamma   90.00
#
_symmetry.space_group_name_H-M   'P 1'
#
loop_
_entity.id
_entity.type
_entity.pdbx_description
1 polymer ?
#
loop_
_entity_poly.entity_id
_entity_poly.type
_entity_poly.pdbx_seq_one_letter_code
_entity_poly.pdbx_strand_id
1 'polypeptide(L)'
;MAVLSILNKEILQPTFRKLQRKIAYGVMALGVVLIGVSYAVDKKFAMEDDIFPVNACYNLALSIDRATKTFNYDKNVKDFTYNATCTHPDSIPEVYVLIVGETARADNFGIYGYQRNTTPLLGAMGKDVVAYYDAITMSNTTHKSVPLLLTPVGSEDDFDGIYYKKGIVTAFKEAVTPRCF
;
A
#
# COMPACT_ATOMS: atom_id res chain seq x y z
N MET A 1 14.98 -11.37 -49.31
CA MET A 1 15.77 -11.78 -48.15
C MET A 1 17.27 -11.79 -48.41
N ALA A 2 17.78 -12.26 -49.51
CA ALA A 2 19.23 -12.29 -49.83
C ALA A 2 19.88 -10.89 -50.02
N VAL A 3 19.19 -9.92 -50.63
CA VAL A 3 19.70 -8.57 -50.88
C VAL A 3 19.91 -7.78 -49.58
N LEU A 4 19.03 -7.93 -48.60
CA LEU A 4 19.17 -7.31 -47.26
C LEU A 4 20.33 -7.90 -46.47
N SER A 5 20.67 -9.16 -46.68
CA SER A 5 21.80 -9.84 -46.03
C SER A 5 23.15 -9.36 -46.59
N ILE A 6 23.21 -9.06 -47.89
CA ILE A 6 24.43 -8.58 -48.56
C ILE A 6 24.70 -7.10 -48.19
N LEU A 7 23.66 -6.26 -48.16
CA LEU A 7 23.78 -4.87 -47.72
C LEU A 7 24.25 -4.76 -46.24
N ASN A 8 23.86 -5.71 -45.40
CA ASN A 8 24.26 -5.72 -43.99
C ASN A 8 25.72 -6.17 -43.73
N LYS A 9 26.37 -6.82 -44.72
CA LYS A 9 27.74 -7.34 -44.58
C LYS A 9 28.80 -6.36 -45.05
N GLU A 10 28.51 -5.54 -46.07
CA GLU A 10 29.51 -4.65 -46.70
C GLU A 10 29.50 -3.21 -46.12
N ILE A 11 28.39 -2.73 -45.57
CA ILE A 11 28.27 -1.34 -45.10
C ILE A 11 28.80 -1.17 -43.66
N LEU A 12 29.02 -2.22 -42.91
CA LEU A 12 29.51 -2.13 -41.53
C LEU A 12 31.02 -2.32 -41.42
N GLN A 13 31.78 -1.37 -41.98
CA GLN A 13 33.21 -1.28 -41.69
C GLN A 13 33.47 -1.20 -40.17
N PRO A 14 34.55 -1.79 -39.64
CA PRO A 14 34.85 -1.81 -38.21
C PRO A 14 34.89 -0.44 -37.56
N THR A 15 35.21 0.61 -38.34
CA THR A 15 35.17 2.02 -37.93
C THR A 15 33.74 2.51 -37.67
N PHE A 16 32.78 2.10 -38.49
CA PHE A 16 31.36 2.49 -38.34
C PHE A 16 30.74 1.81 -37.10
N ARG A 17 31.08 0.57 -36.84
CA ARG A 17 30.66 -0.12 -35.59
C ARG A 17 31.25 0.51 -34.34
N LYS A 18 32.49 1.02 -34.39
CA LYS A 18 33.09 1.75 -33.27
C LYS A 18 32.39 3.09 -33.03
N LEU A 19 32.06 3.81 -34.11
CA LEU A 19 31.32 5.07 -34.02
C LEU A 19 29.89 4.84 -33.47
N GLN A 20 29.16 3.86 -33.98
CA GLN A 20 27.83 3.49 -33.47
C GLN A 20 27.85 3.16 -32.00
N ARG A 21 28.84 2.37 -31.52
CA ARG A 21 28.98 2.07 -30.10
C ARG A 21 29.25 3.31 -29.25
N LYS A 22 30.11 4.24 -29.74
CA LYS A 22 30.35 5.49 -29.02
C LYS A 22 29.11 6.36 -28.95
N ILE A 23 28.32 6.44 -30.03
CA ILE A 23 27.02 7.15 -30.05
C ILE A 23 26.04 6.47 -29.07
N ALA A 24 25.93 5.14 -29.10
CA ALA A 24 25.05 4.40 -28.21
C ALA A 24 25.41 4.62 -26.73
N TYR A 25 26.69 4.58 -26.39
CA TYR A 25 27.13 4.90 -25.02
C TYR A 25 26.89 6.36 -24.65
N GLY A 26 27.05 7.30 -25.60
CA GLY A 26 26.74 8.71 -25.38
C GLY A 26 25.22 8.92 -25.09
N VAL A 27 24.36 8.31 -25.89
CA VAL A 27 22.90 8.37 -25.69
C VAL A 27 22.50 7.73 -24.37
N MET A 28 23.09 6.57 -24.03
CA MET A 28 22.83 5.91 -22.76
C MET A 28 23.27 6.77 -21.56
N ALA A 29 24.48 7.35 -21.62
CA ALA A 29 24.97 8.25 -20.58
C ALA A 29 24.07 9.50 -20.43
N LEU A 30 23.62 10.09 -21.55
CA LEU A 30 22.68 11.21 -21.53
C LEU A 30 21.36 10.81 -20.89
N GLY A 31 20.82 9.63 -21.22
CA GLY A 31 19.61 9.09 -20.59
C GLY A 31 19.75 8.93 -19.07
N VAL A 32 20.87 8.40 -18.60
CA VAL A 32 21.14 8.28 -17.16
C VAL A 32 21.21 9.64 -16.47
N VAL A 33 21.86 10.63 -17.12
CA VAL A 33 21.94 12.00 -16.60
C VAL A 33 20.55 12.63 -16.52
N LEU A 34 19.71 12.48 -17.56
CA LEU A 34 18.34 13.02 -17.56
C LEU A 34 17.49 12.40 -16.48
N ILE A 35 17.59 11.08 -16.25
CA ILE A 35 16.90 10.39 -15.15
C ILE A 35 17.39 10.93 -13.79
N GLY A 36 18.70 11.13 -13.63
CA GLY A 36 19.28 11.70 -12.42
C GLY A 36 18.80 13.12 -12.13
N VAL A 37 18.69 13.96 -13.17
CA VAL A 37 18.13 15.32 -13.05
C VAL A 37 16.65 15.27 -12.71
N SER A 38 15.87 14.42 -13.37
CA SER A 38 14.44 14.23 -13.05
C SER A 38 14.24 13.80 -11.61
N TYR A 39 15.06 12.88 -11.11
CA TYR A 39 15.04 12.44 -9.71
C TYR A 39 15.37 13.57 -8.72
N ALA A 40 16.31 14.45 -9.08
CA ALA A 40 16.68 15.59 -8.23
C ALA A 40 15.60 16.67 -8.19
N VAL A 41 14.83 16.83 -9.27
CA VAL A 41 13.75 17.83 -9.38
C VAL A 41 12.45 17.31 -8.79
N ASP A 42 12.04 16.11 -9.17
CA ASP A 42 10.83 15.45 -8.65
C ASP A 42 11.06 13.94 -8.53
N LYS A 43 11.28 13.51 -7.30
CA LYS A 43 11.53 12.11 -6.97
C LYS A 43 10.34 11.21 -7.33
N LYS A 44 9.13 11.71 -7.16
CA LYS A 44 7.90 10.97 -7.42
C LYS A 44 7.74 10.71 -8.92
N PHE A 45 7.90 11.74 -9.74
CA PHE A 45 7.85 11.63 -11.20
C PHE A 45 8.89 10.65 -11.74
N ALA A 46 10.13 10.70 -11.23
CA ALA A 46 11.21 9.85 -11.71
C ALA A 46 11.04 8.37 -11.34
N MET A 47 10.43 8.09 -10.18
CA MET A 47 10.38 6.73 -9.60
C MET A 47 9.01 6.07 -9.72
N GLU A 48 7.92 6.81 -9.54
CA GLU A 48 6.59 6.22 -9.36
C GLU A 48 5.76 6.22 -10.65
N ASP A 49 5.78 7.30 -11.46
CA ASP A 49 4.71 7.49 -12.41
C ASP A 49 5.05 7.14 -13.87
N ASP A 50 6.09 7.69 -14.53
CA ASP A 50 6.04 7.73 -16.00
C ASP A 50 7.30 7.30 -16.77
N ILE A 51 8.44 7.10 -16.12
CA ILE A 51 9.67 6.80 -16.89
C ILE A 51 9.87 5.28 -17.03
N PHE A 52 9.33 4.71 -18.11
CA PHE A 52 9.68 3.33 -18.47
C PHE A 52 11.14 3.25 -19.01
N PRO A 53 11.95 2.25 -18.57
CA PRO A 53 11.65 1.11 -17.68
C PRO A 53 11.94 1.36 -16.19
N VAL A 54 12.27 2.57 -15.76
CA VAL A 54 12.67 2.88 -14.37
C VAL A 54 11.55 2.57 -13.39
N ASN A 55 10.33 3.01 -13.68
CA ASN A 55 9.15 2.73 -12.85
C ASN A 55 8.89 1.22 -12.72
N ALA A 56 9.09 0.44 -13.79
CA ALA A 56 8.92 -1.02 -13.73
C ALA A 56 9.96 -1.68 -12.81
N CYS A 57 11.23 -1.27 -12.88
CA CYS A 57 12.28 -1.76 -12.00
C CYS A 57 12.03 -1.34 -10.54
N TYR A 58 11.61 -0.10 -10.32
CA TYR A 58 11.27 0.41 -8.99
C TYR A 58 10.10 -0.35 -8.37
N ASN A 59 8.99 -0.53 -9.11
CA ASN A 59 7.82 -1.25 -8.65
C ASN A 59 8.13 -2.74 -8.38
N LEU A 60 9.00 -3.35 -9.18
CA LEU A 60 9.46 -4.72 -8.93
C LEU A 60 10.26 -4.80 -7.62
N ALA A 61 11.22 -3.90 -7.41
CA ALA A 61 12.00 -3.84 -6.18
C ALA A 61 11.10 -3.61 -4.95
N LEU A 62 10.14 -2.69 -5.04
CA LEU A 62 9.17 -2.42 -3.99
C LEU A 62 8.27 -3.63 -3.69
N SER A 63 7.87 -4.37 -4.73
CA SER A 63 7.06 -5.59 -4.57
C SER A 63 7.84 -6.70 -3.87
N ILE A 64 9.13 -6.86 -4.19
CA ILE A 64 10.02 -7.81 -3.51
C ILE A 64 10.22 -7.42 -2.04
N ASP A 65 10.45 -6.15 -1.75
CA ASP A 65 10.61 -5.64 -0.38
C ASP A 65 9.35 -5.93 0.45
N ARG A 66 8.17 -5.58 -0.06
CA ARG A 66 6.88 -5.85 0.59
C ARG A 66 6.62 -7.34 0.79
N ALA A 67 6.89 -8.17 -0.23
CA ALA A 67 6.77 -9.62 -0.11
C ALA A 67 7.70 -10.19 0.97
N THR A 68 8.92 -9.69 1.07
CA THR A 68 9.89 -10.09 2.10
C THR A 68 9.42 -9.69 3.51
N LYS A 69 8.89 -8.47 3.67
CA LYS A 69 8.31 -7.99 4.93
C LYS A 69 7.11 -8.82 5.35
N THR A 70 6.24 -9.15 4.40
CA THR A 70 5.07 -10.02 4.64
C THR A 70 5.49 -11.42 5.02
N PHE A 71 6.46 -12.01 4.33
CA PHE A 71 6.98 -13.34 4.64
C PHE A 71 7.61 -13.42 6.03
N ASN A 72 8.26 -12.36 6.48
CA ASN A 72 8.87 -12.27 7.80
C ASN A 72 7.92 -11.73 8.88
N TYR A 73 6.66 -11.49 8.57
CA TYR A 73 5.69 -10.87 9.49
C TYR A 73 5.66 -11.53 10.87
N ASP A 74 5.55 -12.85 10.93
CA ASP A 74 5.48 -13.58 12.20
C ASP A 74 6.72 -13.38 13.07
N LYS A 75 7.90 -13.23 12.46
CA LYS A 75 9.14 -12.92 13.17
C LYS A 75 9.16 -11.49 13.67
N ASN A 76 8.72 -10.56 12.83
CA ASN A 76 8.75 -9.13 13.11
C ASN A 76 7.80 -8.76 14.26
N VAL A 77 6.65 -9.46 14.38
CA VAL A 77 5.64 -9.18 15.40
C VAL A 77 5.75 -10.07 16.64
N LYS A 78 6.76 -10.96 16.71
CA LYS A 78 6.89 -11.97 17.78
C LYS A 78 6.83 -11.35 19.18
N ASP A 79 7.57 -10.26 19.38
CA ASP A 79 7.69 -9.61 20.68
C ASP A 79 6.66 -8.50 20.90
N PHE A 80 5.77 -8.26 19.92
CA PHE A 80 4.73 -7.26 20.03
C PHE A 80 3.56 -7.79 20.85
N THR A 81 3.15 -7.06 21.88
CA THR A 81 1.96 -7.33 22.70
C THR A 81 1.20 -6.03 22.92
N TYR A 82 -0.13 -6.11 22.98
CA TYR A 82 -0.98 -4.97 23.34
C TYR A 82 -1.02 -4.72 24.84
N ASN A 83 -0.68 -5.75 25.65
CA ASN A 83 -0.95 -5.78 27.08
C ASN A 83 -2.42 -5.48 27.41
N ALA A 84 -3.32 -5.90 26.53
CA ALA A 84 -4.73 -5.67 26.66
C ALA A 84 -5.30 -6.49 27.85
N THR A 85 -6.18 -5.84 28.62
CA THR A 85 -6.88 -6.49 29.75
C THR A 85 -8.38 -6.27 29.59
N CYS A 86 -9.17 -7.30 29.91
CA CYS A 86 -10.62 -7.17 29.99
C CYS A 86 -11.00 -6.53 31.31
N THR A 87 -11.78 -5.45 31.26
CA THR A 87 -12.29 -4.75 32.45
C THR A 87 -13.73 -5.09 32.79
N HIS A 88 -14.41 -5.86 31.92
CA HIS A 88 -15.80 -6.28 32.16
C HIS A 88 -15.84 -7.60 32.92
N PRO A 89 -16.78 -7.78 33.84
CA PRO A 89 -16.97 -9.07 34.50
C PRO A 89 -17.46 -10.11 33.49
N ASP A 90 -16.87 -11.29 33.50
CA ASP A 90 -17.10 -12.43 32.59
C ASP A 90 -18.54 -13.03 32.63
N SER A 91 -19.50 -12.33 33.22
CA SER A 91 -20.85 -12.87 33.47
C SER A 91 -21.78 -12.86 32.25
N ILE A 92 -21.45 -12.03 31.24
CA ILE A 92 -22.28 -11.91 30.03
C ILE A 92 -21.36 -12.00 28.80
N PRO A 93 -21.56 -13.01 27.92
CA PRO A 93 -20.78 -13.09 26.68
C PRO A 93 -21.15 -11.94 25.76
N GLU A 94 -20.15 -11.16 25.36
CA GLU A 94 -20.30 -10.06 24.41
C GLU A 94 -19.75 -10.47 23.04
N VAL A 95 -20.43 -10.05 21.98
CA VAL A 95 -20.01 -10.29 20.60
C VAL A 95 -19.75 -8.94 19.92
N TYR A 96 -18.51 -8.72 19.55
CA TYR A 96 -18.10 -7.53 18.79
C TYR A 96 -17.96 -7.89 17.32
N VAL A 97 -18.67 -7.15 16.45
CA VAL A 97 -18.64 -7.33 15.00
C VAL A 97 -18.07 -6.08 14.35
N LEU A 98 -16.90 -6.21 13.72
CA LEU A 98 -16.31 -5.14 12.93
C LEU A 98 -16.64 -5.36 11.45
N ILE A 99 -17.39 -4.42 10.85
CA ILE A 99 -17.73 -4.44 9.43
C ILE A 99 -16.95 -3.33 8.73
N VAL A 100 -16.00 -3.70 7.87
CA VAL A 100 -15.25 -2.76 7.06
C VAL A 100 -15.92 -2.65 5.70
N GLY A 101 -16.49 -1.48 5.39
CA GLY A 101 -17.12 -1.22 4.10
C GLY A 101 -16.09 -1.05 2.99
N GLU A 102 -16.42 -1.48 1.78
CA GLU A 102 -15.63 -1.26 0.55
C GLU A 102 -16.44 -0.42 -0.42
N THR A 103 -15.79 0.58 -1.06
CA THR A 103 -16.39 1.47 -2.06
C THR A 103 -17.66 2.19 -1.56
N ALA A 104 -17.78 2.41 -0.26
CA ALA A 104 -18.92 3.05 0.40
C ALA A 104 -18.58 4.50 0.77
N ARG A 105 -19.25 5.47 0.13
CA ARG A 105 -19.11 6.90 0.44
C ARG A 105 -20.15 7.31 1.47
N ALA A 106 -19.71 8.02 2.51
CA ALA A 106 -20.60 8.57 3.54
C ALA A 106 -21.75 9.41 2.95
N ASP A 107 -21.44 10.22 1.93
CA ASP A 107 -22.43 11.05 1.22
C ASP A 107 -23.60 10.28 0.62
N ASN A 108 -23.46 8.97 0.44
CA ASN A 108 -24.51 8.11 -0.13
C ASN A 108 -25.28 7.32 0.93
N PHE A 109 -25.07 7.61 2.22
CA PHE A 109 -25.79 6.99 3.32
C PHE A 109 -26.91 7.89 3.84
N GLY A 110 -28.09 7.35 4.03
CA GLY A 110 -29.25 8.10 4.53
C GLY A 110 -29.01 8.71 5.92
N ILE A 111 -28.25 8.06 6.79
CA ILE A 111 -27.89 8.59 8.12
C ILE A 111 -27.03 9.86 8.07
N TYR A 112 -26.36 10.13 6.94
CA TYR A 112 -25.59 11.35 6.69
C TYR A 112 -26.35 12.37 5.83
N GLY A 113 -27.66 12.16 5.60
CA GLY A 113 -28.51 13.12 4.90
C GLY A 113 -28.70 12.87 3.40
N TYR A 114 -28.29 11.69 2.89
CA TYR A 114 -28.54 11.35 1.50
C TYR A 114 -30.05 11.21 1.21
N GLN A 115 -30.50 11.85 0.12
CA GLN A 115 -31.93 11.95 -0.22
C GLN A 115 -32.59 10.62 -0.67
N ARG A 116 -31.77 9.67 -1.14
CA ARG A 116 -32.28 8.35 -1.54
C ARG A 116 -32.16 7.37 -0.36
N ASN A 117 -33.15 6.49 -0.26
CA ASN A 117 -33.17 5.48 0.80
C ASN A 117 -32.21 4.31 0.51
N THR A 118 -30.92 4.56 0.62
CA THR A 118 -29.85 3.59 0.36
C THR A 118 -29.52 2.72 1.56
N THR A 119 -29.80 3.20 2.76
CA THR A 119 -29.49 2.51 4.02
C THR A 119 -30.69 2.46 4.97
N PRO A 120 -31.84 1.84 4.54
CA PRO A 120 -33.09 1.89 5.29
C PRO A 120 -32.99 1.23 6.66
N LEU A 121 -32.25 0.13 6.78
CA LEU A 121 -32.08 -0.60 8.04
C LEU A 121 -31.26 0.21 9.05
N LEU A 122 -30.18 0.86 8.62
CA LEU A 122 -29.40 1.76 9.48
C LEU A 122 -30.25 2.95 9.96
N GLY A 123 -31.05 3.53 9.07
CA GLY A 123 -31.98 4.60 9.44
C GLY A 123 -33.06 4.16 10.44
N ALA A 124 -33.52 2.91 10.33
CA ALA A 124 -34.51 2.33 11.26
C ALA A 124 -33.95 2.06 12.66
N MET A 125 -32.65 1.89 12.82
CA MET A 125 -32.01 1.65 14.12
C MET A 125 -32.07 2.88 15.05
N GLY A 126 -32.24 4.08 14.51
CA GLY A 126 -32.46 5.29 15.28
C GLY A 126 -31.40 5.54 16.34
N LYS A 127 -31.76 5.42 17.63
CA LYS A 127 -30.86 5.69 18.78
C LYS A 127 -29.78 4.64 18.98
N ASP A 128 -29.91 3.47 18.38
CA ASP A 128 -28.94 2.37 18.47
C ASP A 128 -27.75 2.56 17.51
N VAL A 129 -27.77 3.62 16.69
CA VAL A 129 -26.68 3.99 15.78
C VAL A 129 -26.05 5.32 16.20
N VAL A 130 -24.73 5.32 16.33
CA VAL A 130 -23.92 6.53 16.49
C VAL A 130 -23.21 6.84 15.18
N ALA A 131 -23.54 7.96 14.55
CA ALA A 131 -22.90 8.41 13.32
C ALA A 131 -21.77 9.40 13.63
N TYR A 132 -20.59 9.15 13.09
CA TYR A 132 -19.43 10.05 13.19
C TYR A 132 -19.29 10.85 11.89
N TYR A 133 -19.40 12.18 11.99
CA TYR A 133 -19.35 13.08 10.82
C TYR A 133 -17.94 13.50 10.44
N ASP A 134 -17.01 13.46 11.40
CA ASP A 134 -15.63 13.95 11.23
C ASP A 134 -14.60 12.80 11.11
N ALA A 135 -15.07 11.61 10.71
CA ALA A 135 -14.16 10.48 10.51
C ALA A 135 -13.43 10.59 9.16
N ILE A 136 -12.11 10.58 9.22
CA ILE A 136 -11.24 10.69 8.05
C ILE A 136 -10.40 9.42 7.93
N THR A 137 -10.30 8.89 6.71
CA THR A 137 -9.38 7.77 6.44
C THR A 137 -7.92 8.22 6.37
N MET A 138 -7.02 7.42 6.87
CA MET A 138 -5.57 7.68 6.82
C MET A 138 -4.95 7.48 5.43
N SER A 139 -5.68 6.88 4.49
CA SER A 139 -5.21 6.69 3.11
C SER A 139 -6.39 6.61 2.14
N ASN A 140 -6.14 6.98 0.90
CA ASN A 140 -7.12 6.97 -0.19
C ASN A 140 -7.20 5.63 -0.96
N THR A 141 -6.45 4.61 -0.53
CA THR A 141 -6.43 3.30 -1.18
C THR A 141 -6.66 2.19 -0.17
N THR A 142 -7.47 1.19 -0.51
CA THR A 142 -7.89 0.09 0.37
C THR A 142 -6.69 -0.69 0.92
N HIS A 143 -5.70 -0.99 0.09
CA HIS A 143 -4.52 -1.75 0.52
C HIS A 143 -3.65 -1.03 1.57
N LYS A 144 -3.82 0.28 1.72
CA LYS A 144 -3.18 1.08 2.77
C LYS A 144 -4.13 1.37 3.92
N SER A 145 -5.37 1.78 3.63
CA SER A 145 -6.32 2.22 4.66
C SER A 145 -6.77 1.08 5.57
N VAL A 146 -7.01 -0.12 5.05
CA VAL A 146 -7.46 -1.25 5.86
C VAL A 146 -6.41 -1.73 6.86
N PRO A 147 -5.14 -1.97 6.47
CA PRO A 147 -4.09 -2.27 7.44
C PRO A 147 -3.91 -1.19 8.51
N LEU A 148 -3.95 0.09 8.14
CA LEU A 148 -3.86 1.20 9.08
C LEU A 148 -5.06 1.26 10.05
N LEU A 149 -6.27 0.92 9.58
CA LEU A 149 -7.46 0.82 10.42
C LEU A 149 -7.37 -0.31 11.44
N LEU A 150 -6.75 -1.43 11.06
CA LEU A 150 -6.72 -2.66 11.87
C LEU A 150 -5.49 -2.78 12.77
N THR A 151 -4.52 -1.88 12.64
CA THR A 151 -3.26 -1.89 13.42
C THR A 151 -3.11 -0.59 14.20
N PRO A 152 -2.34 -0.57 15.29
CA PRO A 152 -2.05 0.65 16.05
C PRO A 152 -0.96 1.52 15.41
N VAL A 153 -0.93 1.57 14.08
CA VAL A 153 -0.04 2.45 13.31
C VAL A 153 -0.73 3.78 13.12
N GLY A 154 -0.13 4.85 13.64
CA GLY A 154 -0.67 6.20 13.54
C GLY A 154 -0.40 6.84 12.18
N SER A 155 -1.05 7.98 11.91
CA SER A 155 -0.81 8.78 10.71
C SER A 155 0.60 9.40 10.66
N GLU A 156 1.23 9.55 11.81
CA GLU A 156 2.60 10.05 11.96
C GLU A 156 3.66 8.98 11.73
N ASP A 157 3.25 7.70 11.79
CA ASP A 157 4.15 6.57 11.57
C ASP A 157 4.34 6.32 10.07
N ASP A 158 5.49 5.74 9.71
CA ASP A 158 5.68 5.20 8.37
C ASP A 158 4.70 4.02 8.14
N PHE A 159 4.11 3.95 6.96
CA PHE A 159 3.22 2.85 6.55
C PHE A 159 3.83 1.47 6.81
N ASP A 160 5.14 1.34 6.70
CA ASP A 160 5.85 0.10 6.98
C ASP A 160 5.67 -0.43 8.42
N GLY A 161 5.23 0.40 9.34
CA GLY A 161 4.87 0.02 10.72
C GLY A 161 3.85 -1.13 10.78
N ILE A 162 3.00 -1.32 9.77
CA ILE A 162 2.04 -2.42 9.68
C ILE A 162 2.69 -3.81 9.68
N TYR A 163 3.94 -3.92 9.22
CA TYR A 163 4.69 -5.20 9.20
C TYR A 163 5.32 -5.57 10.55
N TYR A 164 5.24 -4.67 11.54
CA TYR A 164 5.85 -4.83 12.87
C TYR A 164 4.85 -4.77 14.01
N LYS A 165 3.58 -4.51 13.72
CA LYS A 165 2.51 -4.42 14.73
C LYS A 165 1.39 -5.41 14.41
N LYS A 166 0.83 -6.06 15.43
CA LYS A 166 -0.29 -6.99 15.27
C LYS A 166 -1.61 -6.22 15.11
N GLY A 167 -2.58 -6.85 14.46
CA GLY A 167 -3.91 -6.27 14.28
C GLY A 167 -4.77 -6.31 15.55
N ILE A 168 -5.84 -5.51 15.56
CA ILE A 168 -6.78 -5.35 16.67
C ILE A 168 -7.39 -6.67 17.17
N VAL A 169 -7.58 -7.64 16.28
CA VAL A 169 -8.07 -8.99 16.66
C VAL A 169 -7.15 -9.65 17.69
N THR A 170 -5.84 -9.39 17.60
CA THR A 170 -4.89 -9.89 18.60
C THR A 170 -5.07 -9.21 19.95
N ALA A 171 -5.41 -7.92 19.99
CA ALA A 171 -5.71 -7.21 21.24
C ALA A 171 -6.91 -7.85 21.96
N PHE A 172 -7.99 -8.12 21.21
CA PHE A 172 -9.16 -8.83 21.77
C PHE A 172 -8.79 -10.24 22.26
N LYS A 173 -8.00 -10.97 21.48
CA LYS A 173 -7.54 -12.30 21.90
C LYS A 173 -6.68 -12.24 23.17
N GLU A 174 -5.79 -11.27 23.30
CA GLU A 174 -4.97 -11.07 24.50
C GLU A 174 -5.84 -10.70 25.71
N ALA A 175 -6.87 -9.85 25.52
CA ALA A 175 -7.76 -9.43 26.59
C ALA A 175 -8.65 -10.57 27.14
N VAL A 176 -9.08 -11.47 26.25
CA VAL A 176 -9.98 -12.59 26.63
C VAL A 176 -9.21 -13.80 27.14
N THR A 177 -7.94 -13.96 26.76
CA THR A 177 -7.14 -15.09 27.26
C THR A 177 -6.72 -14.82 28.70
N PRO A 178 -7.23 -15.57 29.70
CA PRO A 178 -6.76 -15.43 31.06
C PRO A 178 -5.26 -15.69 31.10
N ARG A 179 -4.49 -14.76 31.63
CA ARG A 179 -3.10 -15.05 31.95
C ARG A 179 -3.12 -16.02 33.13
N CYS A 180 -3.00 -17.31 32.83
CA CYS A 180 -2.71 -18.29 33.87
C CYS A 180 -1.34 -17.91 34.45
N PHE A 181 -1.34 -17.39 35.68
CA PHE A 181 -0.18 -17.27 36.53
C PHE A 181 0.07 -18.59 37.23
#